data_6709576bdd64e7586d2a51d2d904bdf5
#
_entry.id   6709576bdd64e7586d2a51d2d904bdf5
#
_cell.length_a   1.000
_cell.length_b   1.000
_cell.length_c   1.000
_cell.angle_alpha   90.00
_cell.angle_beta   90.00
_cell.angle_gamma   90.00
#
_symmetry.space_group_name_H-M   'P 1'
#
loop_
_entity.id
_entity.type
_entity.pdbx_description
1 polymer ?
#
loop_
_entity_poly.entity_id
_entity_poly.type
_entity_poly.pdbx_seq_one_letter_code
_entity_poly.pdbx_strand_id
1 'polypeptide(L)'
;MSKIHHQKILILDFGSQYTQLIARRIREIGVYCELLPFDVSPHFIENFNPSGIILSGGPDTVSKLGSARAPNIVFELNVPILGICYGMQIMAVQLGGEAKNSQKAEFGFAQIRARNNSELLTGISDEINLDGHGLLDVW
;
A
#
# COMPACT_ATOMS: atom_id res chain seq x y z
N MET A 1 10.66 -26.54 13.86
CA MET A 1 10.58 -25.70 12.65
C MET A 1 10.09 -24.32 13.02
N SER A 2 10.84 -23.34 12.64
CA SER A 2 10.65 -21.98 13.07
C SER A 2 9.32 -21.42 12.56
N LYS A 3 8.57 -20.74 13.43
CA LYS A 3 7.32 -20.01 13.16
C LYS A 3 7.51 -18.78 12.24
N ILE A 4 8.66 -18.68 11.55
CA ILE A 4 9.12 -17.49 10.82
C ILE A 4 8.29 -17.19 9.54
N HIS A 5 7.49 -18.15 9.08
CA HIS A 5 6.78 -18.01 7.81
C HIS A 5 5.26 -17.97 7.92
N HIS A 6 4.70 -17.79 9.14
CA HIS A 6 3.26 -17.71 9.30
C HIS A 6 2.66 -16.35 8.90
N GLN A 7 3.45 -15.29 8.95
CA GLN A 7 3.04 -13.98 8.48
C GLN A 7 3.98 -13.54 7.36
N LYS A 8 3.45 -13.38 6.17
CA LYS A 8 4.22 -13.00 4.99
C LYS A 8 3.49 -11.95 4.18
N ILE A 9 4.24 -10.93 3.80
CA ILE A 9 3.75 -9.81 3.01
C ILE A 9 4.16 -10.00 1.55
N LEU A 10 3.21 -9.86 0.65
CA LEU A 10 3.47 -9.75 -0.77
C LEU A 10 3.50 -8.29 -1.17
N ILE A 11 4.55 -7.87 -1.86
CA ILE A 11 4.67 -6.52 -2.40
C ILE A 11 4.59 -6.62 -3.92
N LEU A 12 3.63 -5.93 -4.53
CA LEU A 12 3.53 -5.81 -5.98
C LEU A 12 4.18 -4.50 -6.43
N ASP A 13 5.16 -4.62 -7.32
CA ASP A 13 5.95 -3.51 -7.84
C ASP A 13 5.31 -2.92 -9.10
N PHE A 14 4.91 -1.65 -9.01
CA PHE A 14 4.40 -0.87 -10.14
C PHE A 14 5.44 0.09 -10.74
N GLY A 15 6.72 -0.10 -10.42
CA GLY A 15 7.82 0.67 -10.97
C GLY A 15 8.32 1.82 -10.09
N SER A 16 7.96 1.85 -8.81
CA SER A 16 8.49 2.84 -7.88
C SER A 16 9.95 2.58 -7.53
N GLN A 17 10.74 3.65 -7.49
CA GLN A 17 12.11 3.59 -6.96
C GLN A 17 12.18 3.25 -5.47
N TYR A 18 11.06 3.36 -4.73
CA TYR A 18 11.00 3.09 -3.29
C TYR A 18 10.54 1.68 -2.95
N THR A 19 10.18 0.84 -3.91
CA THR A 19 9.63 -0.49 -3.63
C THR A 19 10.63 -1.38 -2.90
N GLN A 20 11.91 -1.31 -3.28
CA GLN A 20 12.99 -2.03 -2.58
C GLN A 20 13.16 -1.55 -1.13
N LEU A 21 13.02 -0.25 -0.89
CA LEU A 21 13.09 0.32 0.45
C LEU A 21 11.94 -0.18 1.33
N ILE A 22 10.74 -0.28 0.78
CA ILE A 22 9.57 -0.85 1.49
C ILE A 22 9.87 -2.29 1.92
N ALA A 23 10.37 -3.12 0.99
CA ALA A 23 10.74 -4.50 1.30
C ALA A 23 11.80 -4.58 2.40
N ARG A 24 12.81 -3.73 2.34
CA ARG A 24 13.86 -3.64 3.36
C ARG A 24 13.30 -3.28 4.74
N ARG A 25 12.41 -2.28 4.81
CA ARG A 25 11.80 -1.86 6.07
C ARG A 25 10.95 -2.96 6.71
N ILE A 26 10.22 -3.72 5.91
CA ILE A 26 9.44 -4.86 6.39
C ILE A 26 10.36 -5.94 6.98
N ARG A 27 11.46 -6.24 6.30
CA ARG A 27 12.44 -7.23 6.77
C ARG A 27 13.17 -6.78 8.05
N GLU A 28 13.47 -5.50 8.17
CA GLU A 28 14.10 -4.92 9.37
C GLU A 28 13.24 -5.10 10.63
N ILE A 29 11.92 -5.13 10.51
CA ILE A 29 11.01 -5.44 11.64
C ILE A 29 10.73 -6.93 11.80
N GLY A 30 11.47 -7.79 11.10
CA GLY A 30 11.39 -9.23 11.25
C GLY A 30 10.23 -9.91 10.53
N VAL A 31 9.58 -9.23 9.58
CA VAL A 31 8.50 -9.80 8.78
C VAL A 31 9.01 -10.28 7.43
N TYR A 32 8.65 -11.50 7.05
CA TYR A 32 8.99 -12.04 5.74
C TYR A 32 8.19 -11.34 4.64
N CYS A 33 8.85 -10.94 3.56
CA CYS A 33 8.17 -10.39 2.39
C CYS A 33 8.84 -10.81 1.09
N GLU A 34 8.06 -10.92 0.04
CA GLU A 34 8.53 -11.05 -1.34
C GLU A 34 8.06 -9.86 -2.18
N LEU A 35 8.94 -9.45 -3.08
CA LEU A 35 8.72 -8.38 -4.04
C LEU A 35 8.56 -8.99 -5.42
N LEU A 36 7.42 -8.80 -6.04
CA LEU A 36 7.09 -9.34 -7.35
C LEU A 36 6.56 -8.25 -8.28
N PRO A 37 6.71 -8.41 -9.60
CA PRO A 37 6.10 -7.49 -10.54
C PRO A 37 4.57 -7.49 -10.42
N PHE A 38 3.95 -6.37 -10.76
CA PHE A 38 2.50 -6.18 -10.65
C PHE A 38 1.68 -7.19 -11.46
N ASP A 39 2.24 -7.74 -12.54
CA ASP A 39 1.62 -8.68 -13.47
C ASP A 39 1.92 -10.15 -13.14
N VAL A 40 2.40 -10.43 -11.93
CA VAL A 40 2.60 -11.82 -11.47
C VAL A 40 1.31 -12.64 -11.60
N SER A 41 1.47 -13.92 -11.92
CA SER A 41 0.30 -14.78 -12.14
C SER A 41 -0.59 -14.91 -10.90
N PRO A 42 -1.91 -14.89 -11.06
CA PRO A 42 -2.84 -15.12 -9.95
C PRO A 42 -2.55 -16.40 -9.17
N HIS A 43 -2.20 -17.46 -9.86
CA HIS A 43 -1.88 -18.76 -9.25
C HIS A 43 -0.67 -18.69 -8.31
N PHE A 44 0.35 -17.86 -8.64
CA PHE A 44 1.47 -17.64 -7.74
C PHE A 44 1.02 -16.94 -6.46
N ILE A 45 0.17 -15.91 -6.58
CA ILE A 45 -0.34 -15.16 -5.43
C ILE A 45 -1.15 -16.07 -4.50
N GLU A 46 -2.01 -16.92 -5.04
CA GLU A 46 -2.77 -17.90 -4.26
C GLU A 46 -1.86 -18.87 -3.51
N ASN A 47 -0.88 -19.46 -4.22
CA ASN A 47 0.07 -20.40 -3.62
C ASN A 47 0.99 -19.75 -2.58
N PHE A 48 1.37 -18.49 -2.82
CA PHE A 48 2.14 -17.74 -1.83
C PHE A 48 1.35 -17.56 -0.53
N ASN A 49 0.03 -17.44 -0.64
CA ASN A 49 -0.88 -17.29 0.50
C ASN A 49 -0.45 -16.15 1.45
N PRO A 50 -0.46 -14.90 0.98
CA PRO A 50 0.01 -13.76 1.77
C PRO A 50 -0.90 -13.49 2.98
N SER A 51 -0.31 -13.01 4.07
CA SER A 51 -1.05 -12.47 5.22
C SER A 51 -1.47 -11.02 5.02
N GLY A 52 -0.85 -10.33 4.07
CA GLY A 52 -1.15 -8.96 3.66
C GLY A 52 -0.46 -8.64 2.35
N ILE A 53 -0.97 -7.65 1.64
CA ILE A 53 -0.47 -7.23 0.33
C ILE A 53 -0.17 -5.74 0.35
N ILE A 54 0.96 -5.34 -0.23
CA ILE A 54 1.30 -3.94 -0.48
C ILE A 54 1.31 -3.70 -1.99
N LEU A 55 0.54 -2.72 -2.43
CA LEU A 55 0.57 -2.20 -3.79
C LEU A 55 1.46 -0.95 -3.79
N SER A 56 2.63 -1.04 -4.41
CA SER A 56 3.60 0.05 -4.39
C SER A 56 3.19 1.22 -5.29
N GLY A 57 3.94 2.30 -5.21
CA GLY A 57 3.85 3.39 -6.16
C GLY A 57 4.37 3.01 -7.56
N GLY A 58 4.21 3.92 -8.49
CA GLY A 58 4.68 3.78 -9.86
C GLY A 58 4.60 5.08 -10.63
N PRO A 59 5.23 5.15 -11.81
CA PRO A 59 5.26 6.37 -12.64
C PRO A 59 3.98 6.59 -13.43
N ASP A 60 3.12 5.59 -13.53
CA ASP A 60 1.88 5.68 -14.29
C ASP A 60 0.81 6.53 -13.61
N THR A 61 -0.19 6.93 -14.38
CA THR A 61 -1.43 7.52 -13.88
C THR A 61 -2.59 6.59 -14.17
N VAL A 62 -3.48 6.46 -13.22
CA VAL A 62 -4.62 5.53 -13.30
C VAL A 62 -5.60 5.87 -14.43
N SER A 63 -5.64 7.13 -14.84
CA SER A 63 -6.49 7.62 -15.92
C SER A 63 -5.95 7.28 -17.32
N LYS A 64 -4.69 6.88 -17.43
CA LYS A 64 -4.08 6.50 -18.70
C LYS A 64 -4.58 5.13 -19.15
N LEU A 65 -5.03 5.05 -20.40
CA LEU A 65 -5.45 3.78 -21.01
C LEU A 65 -4.25 2.81 -21.05
N GLY A 66 -4.48 1.56 -20.61
CA GLY A 66 -3.44 0.54 -20.57
C GLY A 66 -2.46 0.67 -19.41
N SER A 67 -2.70 1.56 -18.45
CA SER A 67 -1.88 1.65 -17.24
C SER A 67 -1.94 0.36 -16.42
N ALA A 68 -0.85 0.07 -15.70
CA ALA A 68 -0.71 -1.14 -14.91
C ALA A 68 -1.84 -1.30 -13.88
N ARG A 69 -2.33 -2.52 -13.73
CA ARG A 69 -3.36 -2.90 -12.75
C ARG A 69 -2.90 -4.12 -11.95
N ALA A 70 -3.38 -4.23 -10.72
CA ALA A 70 -3.16 -5.43 -9.93
C ALA A 70 -4.03 -6.59 -10.45
N PRO A 71 -3.59 -7.85 -10.34
CA PRO A 71 -4.44 -9.00 -10.59
C PRO A 71 -5.68 -8.96 -9.68
N ASN A 72 -6.84 -9.27 -10.22
CA ASN A 72 -8.10 -9.21 -9.45
C ASN A 72 -8.10 -10.09 -8.20
N ILE A 73 -7.39 -11.20 -8.24
CA ILE A 73 -7.23 -12.10 -7.09
C ILE A 73 -6.75 -11.39 -5.82
N VAL A 74 -5.96 -10.31 -5.96
CA VAL A 74 -5.49 -9.50 -4.84
C VAL A 74 -6.65 -9.01 -3.97
N PHE A 75 -7.76 -8.63 -4.60
CA PHE A 75 -8.95 -8.10 -3.91
C PHE A 75 -9.93 -9.19 -3.46
N GLU A 76 -9.72 -10.43 -3.90
CA GLU A 76 -10.58 -11.58 -3.61
C GLU A 76 -10.06 -12.42 -2.43
N LEU A 77 -8.78 -12.32 -2.09
CA LEU A 77 -8.14 -13.10 -1.02
C LEU A 77 -8.58 -12.74 0.40
N ASN A 78 -9.31 -11.64 0.55
CA ASN A 78 -9.78 -11.16 1.85
C ASN A 78 -8.67 -10.96 2.90
N VAL A 79 -7.52 -10.48 2.46
CA VAL A 79 -6.39 -10.08 3.30
C VAL A 79 -6.24 -8.55 3.31
N PRO A 80 -5.63 -7.96 4.35
CA PRO A 80 -5.35 -6.53 4.37
C PRO A 80 -4.50 -6.09 3.18
N ILE A 81 -4.86 -4.96 2.58
CA ILE A 81 -4.15 -4.35 1.45
C ILE A 81 -3.76 -2.92 1.81
N LEU A 82 -2.49 -2.58 1.60
CA LEU A 82 -1.97 -1.22 1.70
C LEU A 82 -1.60 -0.71 0.32
N GLY A 83 -2.30 0.31 -0.16
CA GLY A 83 -1.97 1.01 -1.41
C GLY A 83 -1.14 2.27 -1.13
N ILE A 84 -0.01 2.42 -1.83
CA ILE A 84 0.90 3.55 -1.70
C ILE A 84 0.95 4.30 -3.04
N CYS A 85 0.68 5.60 -3.05
CA CYS A 85 0.68 6.45 -4.25
C CYS A 85 -0.16 5.83 -5.38
N TYR A 86 0.49 5.43 -6.47
CA TYR A 86 -0.19 4.76 -7.59
C TYR A 86 -0.98 3.52 -7.15
N GLY A 87 -0.44 2.70 -6.24
CA GLY A 87 -1.13 1.54 -5.68
C GLY A 87 -2.43 1.90 -4.97
N MET A 88 -2.50 3.03 -4.29
CA MET A 88 -3.74 3.56 -3.71
C MET A 88 -4.75 3.94 -4.80
N GLN A 89 -4.30 4.56 -5.87
CA GLN A 89 -5.17 4.99 -6.98
C GLN A 89 -5.80 3.79 -7.71
N ILE A 90 -5.01 2.77 -8.02
CA ILE A 90 -5.54 1.56 -8.67
C ILE A 90 -6.48 0.79 -7.75
N MET A 91 -6.20 0.74 -6.47
CA MET A 91 -7.09 0.12 -5.49
C MET A 91 -8.46 0.82 -5.49
N ALA A 92 -8.47 2.16 -5.46
CA ALA A 92 -9.71 2.93 -5.55
C ALA A 92 -10.51 2.59 -6.82
N VAL A 93 -9.86 2.61 -7.99
CA VAL A 93 -10.52 2.36 -9.27
C VAL A 93 -10.96 0.91 -9.43
N GLN A 94 -10.12 -0.04 -9.07
CA GLN A 94 -10.44 -1.47 -9.21
C GLN A 94 -11.53 -1.95 -8.24
N LEU A 95 -11.72 -1.24 -7.12
CA LEU A 95 -12.82 -1.47 -6.19
C LEU A 95 -14.10 -0.67 -6.50
N GLY A 96 -14.16 -0.03 -7.66
CA GLY A 96 -15.36 0.68 -8.14
C GLY A 96 -15.45 2.15 -7.74
N GLY A 97 -14.38 2.72 -7.18
CA GLY A 97 -14.26 4.14 -6.88
C GLY A 97 -13.67 4.94 -8.05
N GLU A 98 -13.30 6.17 -7.77
CA GLU A 98 -12.69 7.09 -8.73
C GLU A 98 -11.36 7.64 -8.19
N ALA A 99 -10.43 7.88 -9.09
CA ALA A 99 -9.23 8.67 -8.86
C ALA A 99 -9.15 9.76 -9.93
N LYS A 100 -9.11 11.00 -9.50
CA LYS A 100 -9.08 12.18 -10.39
C LYS A 100 -7.75 12.91 -10.25
N ASN A 101 -7.27 13.48 -11.36
CA ASN A 101 -6.11 14.33 -11.30
C ASN A 101 -6.40 15.59 -10.47
N SER A 102 -5.51 15.89 -9.53
CA SER A 102 -5.56 17.17 -8.82
C SER A 102 -5.07 18.31 -9.72
N GLN A 103 -5.70 19.47 -9.61
CA GLN A 103 -5.19 20.68 -10.25
C GLN A 103 -3.96 21.25 -9.56
N LYS A 104 -3.69 20.81 -8.32
CA LYS A 104 -2.53 21.19 -7.52
C LYS A 104 -1.78 19.93 -7.12
N ALA A 105 -0.51 19.86 -7.49
CA ALA A 105 0.41 18.87 -6.96
C ALA A 105 0.96 19.39 -5.62
N GLU A 106 0.86 18.59 -4.58
CA GLU A 106 1.41 18.90 -3.25
C GLU A 106 2.69 18.09 -3.07
N PHE A 107 3.79 18.79 -2.87
CA PHE A 107 5.08 18.22 -2.56
C PHE A 107 5.64 18.89 -1.31
N GLY A 108 6.32 18.12 -0.48
CA GLY A 108 6.94 18.61 0.74
C GLY A 108 6.09 18.36 1.98
N PHE A 109 6.27 19.20 2.99
CA PHE A 109 5.60 19.06 4.27
C PHE A 109 4.08 19.08 4.16
N ALA A 110 3.45 18.11 4.79
CA ALA A 110 2.00 18.07 4.99
C ALA A 110 1.68 17.49 6.37
N GLN A 111 0.50 17.83 6.88
CA GLN A 111 0.01 17.26 8.12
C GLN A 111 -1.25 16.45 7.84
N ILE A 112 -1.25 15.20 8.22
CA ILE A 112 -2.44 14.35 8.14
C ILE A 112 -3.11 14.25 9.50
N ARG A 113 -4.43 14.14 9.47
CA ARG A 113 -5.25 13.99 10.67
C ARG A 113 -5.90 12.60 10.67
N ALA A 114 -5.63 11.81 11.71
CA ALA A 114 -6.30 10.54 11.92
C ALA A 114 -7.80 10.78 12.21
N ARG A 115 -8.65 10.12 11.45
CA ARG A 115 -10.12 10.13 11.63
C ARG A 115 -10.62 8.71 11.79
N ASN A 116 -11.71 8.54 12.52
CA ASN A 116 -12.46 7.29 12.59
C ASN A 116 -11.65 6.06 13.03
N ASN A 117 -10.78 6.21 14.02
CA ASN A 117 -10.05 5.08 14.63
C ASN A 117 -9.36 4.16 13.60
N SER A 118 -8.64 4.76 12.66
CA SER A 118 -7.83 3.98 11.70
C SER A 118 -6.78 3.14 12.44
N GLU A 119 -6.84 1.83 12.30
CA GLU A 119 -5.84 0.92 12.87
C GLU A 119 -4.43 1.25 12.39
N LEU A 120 -4.28 1.63 11.13
CA LEU A 120 -2.98 1.99 10.52
C LEU A 120 -2.33 3.18 11.23
N LEU A 121 -3.12 4.14 11.71
CA LEU A 121 -2.64 5.37 12.33
C LEU A 121 -2.68 5.34 13.86
N THR A 122 -3.01 4.19 14.46
CA THR A 122 -3.06 4.06 15.91
C THR A 122 -1.67 4.19 16.53
N GLY A 123 -1.51 5.15 17.44
CA GLY A 123 -0.28 5.30 18.23
C GLY A 123 0.91 5.91 17.51
N ILE A 124 0.73 6.46 16.29
CA ILE A 124 1.82 7.08 15.50
C ILE A 124 1.64 8.58 15.27
N SER A 125 0.78 9.23 16.04
CA SER A 125 0.60 10.69 15.95
C SER A 125 1.74 11.44 16.65
N ASP A 126 2.20 12.55 16.03
CA ASP A 126 3.16 13.47 16.64
C ASP A 126 2.50 14.38 17.68
N GLU A 127 1.26 14.79 17.42
CA GLU A 127 0.47 15.67 18.25
C GLU A 127 -0.99 15.22 18.34
N ILE A 128 -1.69 15.75 19.34
CA ILE A 128 -3.14 15.62 19.46
C ILE A 128 -3.73 17.02 19.42
N ASN A 129 -4.67 17.27 18.50
CA ASN A 129 -5.35 18.57 18.41
C ASN A 129 -6.41 18.77 19.50
N LEU A 130 -6.99 19.96 19.57
CA LEU A 130 -8.01 20.31 20.57
C LEU A 130 -9.27 19.42 20.52
N ASP A 131 -9.55 18.83 19.36
CA ASP A 131 -10.69 17.91 19.16
C ASP A 131 -10.35 16.46 19.51
N GLY A 132 -9.13 16.19 19.99
CA GLY A 132 -8.66 14.85 20.36
C GLY A 132 -8.22 13.98 19.19
N HIS A 133 -8.03 14.55 18.01
CA HIS A 133 -7.53 13.80 16.83
C HIS A 133 -6.00 13.80 16.78
N GLY A 134 -5.42 12.65 16.50
CA GLY A 134 -3.99 12.52 16.24
C GLY A 134 -3.58 13.22 14.94
N LEU A 135 -2.51 13.98 15.00
CA LEU A 135 -1.88 14.66 13.86
C LEU A 135 -0.53 13.99 13.59
N LEU A 136 -0.22 13.75 12.33
CA LEU A 136 1.06 13.18 11.89
C LEU A 136 1.66 14.06 10.81
N ASP A 137 2.87 14.51 11.04
CA ASP A 137 3.63 15.27 10.07
C ASP A 137 4.28 14.33 9.05
N VAL A 138 4.09 14.61 7.77
CA VAL A 138 4.59 13.82 6.66
C VAL A 138 5.25 14.71 5.59
N TRP A 139 6.12 14.11 4.76
CA TRP A 139 6.85 14.79 3.70
C TRP A 139 6.61 14.14 2.34
#